data_f7410e4fb3908c2749b234b92b7e7a80
#
_entry.id   f7410e4fb3908c2749b234b92b7e7a80
#
_cell.length_a   1.000
_cell.length_b   1.000
_cell.length_c   1.000
_cell.angle_alpha   90.00
_cell.angle_beta   90.00
_cell.angle_gamma   90.00
#
_symmetry.space_group_name_H-M   'P 1'
#
loop_
_entity.id
_entity.type
_entity.pdbx_description
1 polymer ?
#
loop_
_entity_poly.entity_id
_entity_poly.type
_entity_poly.pdbx_seq_one_letter_code
_entity_poly.pdbx_strand_id
1 'polypeptide(L)'
;MTGKLYVVGTPIGNLSDFSPRAAECLRNCDFIAAEDTRVTLKLLNRFDIKKPLISYFEHNRRERGEIILARILGGESCALVTDAGMPAISDPGQDLVDICIASGVNVVSVPGPTAFATAVALSGLPSGRFTFEGFLSVNKQSRAEHLDSIKDEKRTMVFYEAPHKLLRTLKDLYACLGDRRIAIIKELTKIHENVERTTLKKACEKYENIPIKGEFVLVIEGAPQAAPEIYTVESAVAKARKFTDGGMSKNEAAKNAAKLTGIKKSDIYKILTEE
;
A
#
# COMPACT_ATOMS: atom_id res chain seq x y z
N MET A 1 30.39 11.53 -19.17
CA MET A 1 29.26 11.80 -18.25
C MET A 1 28.62 10.46 -17.94
N THR A 2 28.26 10.20 -16.70
CA THR A 2 27.51 8.98 -16.33
C THR A 2 26.12 9.01 -16.95
N GLY A 3 25.62 7.84 -17.35
CA GLY A 3 24.25 7.68 -17.82
C GLY A 3 23.22 7.88 -16.70
N LYS A 4 21.96 7.53 -16.97
CA LYS A 4 20.85 7.67 -16.02
C LYS A 4 20.09 6.35 -15.89
N LEU A 5 19.51 6.10 -14.73
CA LEU A 5 18.48 5.08 -14.55
C LEU A 5 17.09 5.75 -14.58
N TYR A 6 16.24 5.34 -15.51
CA TYR A 6 14.84 5.75 -15.56
C TYR A 6 13.97 4.64 -14.97
N VAL A 7 13.16 4.95 -13.96
CA VAL A 7 12.15 4.04 -13.41
C VAL A 7 10.83 4.36 -14.11
N VAL A 8 10.38 3.46 -15.00
CA VAL A 8 9.32 3.76 -15.96
C VAL A 8 8.10 2.90 -15.67
N GLY A 9 6.96 3.54 -15.37
CA GLY A 9 5.69 2.84 -15.18
C GLY A 9 5.10 2.34 -16.52
N THR A 10 4.60 1.10 -16.48
CA THR A 10 3.96 0.41 -17.60
C THR A 10 2.44 0.26 -17.38
N PRO A 11 1.64 -0.02 -18.42
CA PRO A 11 0.20 -0.24 -18.27
C PRO A 11 -0.11 -1.41 -17.33
N ILE A 12 -1.20 -1.28 -16.55
CA ILE A 12 -1.70 -2.34 -15.64
C ILE A 12 -2.90 -3.10 -16.22
N GLY A 13 -3.14 -3.01 -17.52
CA GLY A 13 -4.24 -3.69 -18.18
C GLY A 13 -4.80 -2.94 -19.39
N ASN A 14 -4.61 -1.63 -19.46
CA ASN A 14 -5.07 -0.78 -20.58
C ASN A 14 -3.89 -0.06 -21.23
N LEU A 15 -3.60 -0.37 -22.47
CA LEU A 15 -2.50 0.25 -23.21
C LEU A 15 -2.67 1.76 -23.41
N SER A 16 -3.89 2.30 -23.32
CA SER A 16 -4.14 3.73 -23.38
C SER A 16 -3.61 4.51 -22.18
N ASP A 17 -3.32 3.82 -21.08
CA ASP A 17 -2.71 4.42 -19.88
C ASP A 17 -1.19 4.57 -20.01
N PHE A 18 -0.59 4.11 -21.10
CA PHE A 18 0.83 4.28 -21.33
C PHE A 18 1.12 5.72 -21.77
N SER A 19 1.83 6.47 -20.93
CA SER A 19 2.04 7.89 -21.16
C SER A 19 2.97 8.16 -22.34
N PRO A 20 2.75 9.25 -23.10
CA PRO A 20 3.68 9.68 -24.17
C PRO A 20 5.12 9.84 -23.67
N ARG A 21 5.30 10.33 -22.44
CA ARG A 21 6.62 10.49 -21.81
C ARG A 21 7.28 9.14 -21.52
N ALA A 22 6.54 8.11 -21.15
CA ALA A 22 7.07 6.77 -20.97
C ALA A 22 7.54 6.18 -22.31
N ALA A 23 6.72 6.30 -23.36
CA ALA A 23 7.08 5.87 -24.70
C ALA A 23 8.34 6.60 -25.22
N GLU A 24 8.43 7.90 -25.03
CA GLU A 24 9.60 8.71 -25.41
C GLU A 24 10.85 8.30 -24.61
N CYS A 25 10.73 8.09 -23.32
CA CYS A 25 11.83 7.62 -22.47
C CYS A 25 12.39 6.28 -22.97
N LEU A 26 11.49 5.31 -23.28
CA LEU A 26 11.92 4.01 -23.80
C LEU A 26 12.53 4.10 -25.22
N ARG A 27 12.13 5.09 -26.03
CA ARG A 27 12.78 5.34 -27.35
C ARG A 27 14.17 5.93 -27.22
N ASN A 28 14.41 6.73 -26.18
CA ASN A 28 15.63 7.51 -26.04
C ASN A 28 16.69 6.86 -25.14
N CYS A 29 16.33 5.89 -24.28
CA CYS A 29 17.33 5.15 -23.50
C CYS A 29 18.18 4.23 -24.40
N ASP A 30 19.35 3.83 -23.91
CA ASP A 30 20.24 2.94 -24.66
C ASP A 30 19.81 1.48 -24.56
N PHE A 31 19.28 1.07 -23.43
CA PHE A 31 18.74 -0.28 -23.18
C PHE A 31 17.68 -0.28 -22.10
N ILE A 32 16.94 -1.39 -22.02
CA ILE A 32 15.84 -1.55 -21.07
C ILE A 32 16.10 -2.78 -20.19
N ALA A 33 16.06 -2.62 -18.88
CA ALA A 33 16.02 -3.68 -17.89
C ALA A 33 14.55 -4.05 -17.64
N ALA A 34 14.18 -5.30 -17.90
CA ALA A 34 12.81 -5.79 -17.91
C ALA A 34 12.65 -7.03 -17.04
N GLU A 35 11.57 -7.11 -16.28
CA GLU A 35 11.21 -8.29 -15.47
C GLU A 35 11.01 -9.52 -16.37
N ASP A 36 10.04 -9.48 -17.27
CA ASP A 36 9.90 -10.44 -18.36
C ASP A 36 10.08 -9.74 -19.72
N THR A 37 11.20 -10.06 -20.38
CA THR A 37 11.53 -9.48 -21.70
C THR A 37 10.49 -9.81 -22.78
N ARG A 38 9.73 -10.90 -22.65
CA ARG A 38 8.69 -11.31 -23.59
C ARG A 38 7.46 -10.42 -23.46
N VAL A 39 7.09 -10.05 -22.21
CA VAL A 39 5.98 -9.12 -21.93
C VAL A 39 6.35 -7.72 -22.40
N THR A 40 7.54 -7.25 -22.00
CA THR A 40 8.06 -5.96 -22.41
C THR A 40 8.18 -5.84 -23.94
N LEU A 41 8.62 -6.88 -24.65
CA LEU A 41 8.73 -6.86 -26.11
C LEU A 41 7.35 -6.65 -26.77
N LYS A 42 6.27 -7.23 -26.24
CA LYS A 42 4.91 -6.99 -26.75
C LYS A 42 4.50 -5.53 -26.60
N LEU A 43 4.82 -4.90 -25.45
CA LEU A 43 4.58 -3.48 -25.21
C LEU A 43 5.37 -2.63 -26.21
N LEU A 44 6.67 -2.88 -26.34
CA LEU A 44 7.54 -2.14 -27.25
C LEU A 44 7.08 -2.23 -28.70
N ASN A 45 6.73 -3.42 -29.17
CA ASN A 45 6.20 -3.65 -30.53
C ASN A 45 4.90 -2.86 -30.78
N ARG A 46 4.02 -2.75 -29.78
CA ARG A 46 2.77 -1.98 -29.90
C ARG A 46 3.01 -0.49 -30.13
N PHE A 47 4.13 0.04 -29.63
CA PHE A 47 4.51 1.45 -29.74
C PHE A 47 5.67 1.71 -30.71
N ASP A 48 5.99 0.72 -31.52
CA ASP A 48 7.09 0.76 -32.52
C ASP A 48 8.44 1.21 -31.89
N ILE A 49 8.78 0.61 -30.76
CA ILE A 49 10.03 0.86 -30.04
C ILE A 49 10.95 -0.34 -30.20
N LYS A 50 12.20 -0.10 -30.64
CA LYS A 50 13.22 -1.13 -30.82
C LYS A 50 14.44 -0.80 -29.94
N LYS A 51 14.61 -1.53 -28.84
CA LYS A 51 15.71 -1.35 -27.88
C LYS A 51 16.26 -2.69 -27.38
N PRO A 52 17.55 -2.77 -27.07
CA PRO A 52 18.12 -3.92 -26.40
C PRO A 52 17.43 -4.14 -25.06
N LEU A 53 17.11 -5.40 -24.75
CA LEU A 53 16.50 -5.82 -23.49
C LEU A 53 17.49 -6.62 -22.66
N ILE A 54 17.55 -6.35 -21.36
CA ILE A 54 18.23 -7.16 -20.35
C ILE A 54 17.17 -7.69 -19.38
N SER A 55 17.15 -9.01 -19.18
CA SER A 55 16.26 -9.60 -18.17
C SER A 55 16.76 -9.26 -16.77
N TYR A 56 15.87 -8.70 -15.94
CA TYR A 56 16.14 -8.31 -14.56
C TYR A 56 14.95 -8.69 -13.67
N PHE A 57 15.06 -9.82 -12.97
CA PHE A 57 14.00 -10.38 -12.13
C PHE A 57 14.59 -10.92 -10.81
N GLU A 58 13.74 -11.32 -9.88
CA GLU A 58 14.08 -11.67 -8.50
C GLU A 58 15.31 -12.59 -8.36
N HIS A 59 15.42 -13.64 -9.20
CA HIS A 59 16.48 -14.63 -9.06
C HIS A 59 17.81 -14.22 -9.71
N ASN A 60 17.85 -13.19 -10.59
CA ASN A 60 19.08 -12.76 -11.23
C ASN A 60 19.50 -11.33 -10.85
N ARG A 61 18.74 -10.66 -9.98
CA ARG A 61 18.86 -9.23 -9.65
C ARG A 61 20.27 -8.80 -9.24
N ARG A 62 20.99 -9.65 -8.49
CA ARG A 62 22.35 -9.31 -8.03
C ARG A 62 23.34 -9.25 -9.20
N GLU A 63 23.47 -10.33 -9.96
CA GLU A 63 24.40 -10.40 -11.09
C GLU A 63 24.06 -9.38 -12.17
N ARG A 64 22.79 -9.29 -12.55
CA ARG A 64 22.31 -8.37 -13.59
C ARG A 64 22.37 -6.91 -13.15
N GLY A 65 22.13 -6.64 -11.87
CA GLY A 65 22.25 -5.30 -11.28
C GLY A 65 23.66 -4.73 -11.46
N GLU A 66 24.69 -5.52 -11.18
CA GLU A 66 26.10 -5.13 -11.37
C GLU A 66 26.43 -4.83 -12.85
N ILE A 67 25.93 -5.66 -13.77
CA ILE A 67 26.12 -5.46 -15.23
C ILE A 67 25.42 -4.16 -15.69
N ILE A 68 24.18 -3.93 -15.26
CA ILE A 68 23.41 -2.74 -15.60
C ILE A 68 24.09 -1.49 -15.05
N LEU A 69 24.50 -1.52 -13.77
CA LEU A 69 25.23 -0.41 -13.15
C LEU A 69 26.52 -0.06 -13.89
N ALA A 70 27.34 -1.06 -14.26
CA ALA A 70 28.59 -0.86 -14.98
C ALA A 70 28.35 -0.15 -16.33
N ARG A 71 27.30 -0.51 -17.06
CA ARG A 71 26.92 0.14 -18.32
C ARG A 71 26.48 1.60 -18.10
N ILE A 72 25.70 1.86 -17.05
CA ILE A 72 25.25 3.21 -16.71
C ILE A 72 26.45 4.10 -16.32
N LEU A 73 27.38 3.57 -15.54
CA LEU A 73 28.62 4.27 -15.19
C LEU A 73 29.50 4.53 -16.43
N GLY A 74 29.43 3.64 -17.44
CA GLY A 74 30.06 3.80 -18.75
C GLY A 74 29.40 4.86 -19.66
N GLY A 75 28.30 5.48 -19.22
CA GLY A 75 27.63 6.57 -19.93
C GLY A 75 26.31 6.18 -20.62
N GLU A 76 25.91 4.91 -20.60
CA GLU A 76 24.64 4.46 -21.17
C GLU A 76 23.45 4.75 -20.21
N SER A 77 22.30 5.10 -20.75
CA SER A 77 21.06 5.29 -19.99
C SER A 77 20.19 4.04 -20.04
N CYS A 78 19.71 3.60 -18.89
CA CYS A 78 18.85 2.44 -18.73
C CYS A 78 17.44 2.84 -18.36
N ALA A 79 16.42 2.20 -18.95
CA ALA A 79 15.05 2.24 -18.43
C ALA A 79 14.74 0.92 -17.71
N LEU A 80 14.35 1.00 -16.45
CA LEU A 80 13.81 -0.13 -15.67
C LEU A 80 12.30 -0.17 -15.85
N VAL A 81 11.78 -1.32 -16.25
CA VAL A 81 10.34 -1.60 -16.40
C VAL A 81 9.97 -2.92 -15.73
N THR A 82 8.73 -3.04 -15.30
CA THR A 82 8.09 -4.28 -14.83
C THR A 82 6.97 -4.71 -15.79
N ASP A 83 6.43 -5.88 -15.59
CA ASP A 83 5.37 -6.42 -16.44
C ASP A 83 4.10 -5.56 -16.40
N ALA A 84 3.79 -4.97 -15.22
CA ALA A 84 2.64 -4.08 -15.06
C ALA A 84 2.85 -3.09 -13.89
N GLY A 85 2.63 -1.81 -14.13
CA GLY A 85 2.70 -0.78 -13.10
C GLY A 85 4.06 -0.14 -12.89
N MET A 86 4.32 0.37 -11.70
CA MET A 86 5.58 1.02 -11.33
C MET A 86 6.60 -0.01 -10.83
N PRO A 87 7.81 -0.08 -11.42
CA PRO A 87 8.89 -0.93 -10.89
C PRO A 87 9.24 -0.61 -9.44
N ALA A 88 9.86 -1.56 -8.76
CA ALA A 88 10.31 -1.46 -7.36
C ALA A 88 9.19 -1.35 -6.30
N ILE A 89 7.92 -1.54 -6.69
CA ILE A 89 6.79 -1.59 -5.74
C ILE A 89 6.08 -2.92 -5.92
N SER A 90 6.35 -3.88 -5.05
CA SER A 90 5.96 -5.31 -5.14
C SER A 90 6.56 -6.07 -6.33
N ASP A 91 7.47 -5.43 -7.05
CA ASP A 91 8.15 -5.96 -8.23
C ASP A 91 9.67 -5.77 -8.09
N PRO A 92 10.50 -6.48 -8.88
CA PRO A 92 11.95 -6.26 -8.88
C PRO A 92 12.30 -4.81 -9.25
N GLY A 93 13.38 -4.29 -8.65
CA GLY A 93 13.86 -2.96 -9.01
C GLY A 93 14.46 -2.16 -7.86
N GLN A 94 14.00 -2.37 -6.63
CA GLN A 94 14.51 -1.63 -5.48
C GLN A 94 16.03 -1.75 -5.36
N ASP A 95 16.57 -2.97 -5.44
CA ASP A 95 18.02 -3.21 -5.33
C ASP A 95 18.80 -2.47 -6.41
N LEU A 96 18.27 -2.39 -7.66
CA LEU A 96 18.92 -1.66 -8.75
C LEU A 96 18.89 -0.15 -8.48
N VAL A 97 17.79 0.37 -8.00
CA VAL A 97 17.67 1.78 -7.58
C VAL A 97 18.67 2.08 -6.48
N ASP A 98 18.76 1.23 -5.46
CA ASP A 98 19.64 1.42 -4.30
C ASP A 98 21.13 1.44 -4.71
N ILE A 99 21.59 0.47 -5.53
CA ILE A 99 22.99 0.43 -5.99
C ILE A 99 23.31 1.60 -6.91
N CYS A 100 22.37 2.05 -7.74
CA CYS A 100 22.54 3.23 -8.59
C CYS A 100 22.69 4.50 -7.76
N ILE A 101 21.84 4.71 -6.75
CA ILE A 101 21.92 5.85 -5.84
C ILE A 101 23.24 5.81 -5.06
N ALA A 102 23.63 4.66 -4.50
CA ALA A 102 24.89 4.49 -3.78
C ALA A 102 26.12 4.79 -4.66
N SER A 103 26.02 4.59 -5.98
CA SER A 103 27.08 4.84 -6.95
C SER A 103 27.01 6.23 -7.58
N GLY A 104 26.16 7.14 -7.10
CA GLY A 104 26.03 8.51 -7.60
C GLY A 104 25.36 8.62 -8.98
N VAL A 105 24.67 7.57 -9.43
CA VAL A 105 23.88 7.59 -10.66
C VAL A 105 22.59 8.39 -10.45
N ASN A 106 22.25 9.26 -11.40
CA ASN A 106 20.98 9.98 -11.38
C ASN A 106 19.82 9.04 -11.72
N VAL A 107 18.93 8.81 -10.74
CA VAL A 107 17.70 8.02 -10.89
C VAL A 107 16.52 8.95 -11.15
N VAL A 108 15.83 8.75 -12.26
CA VAL A 108 14.75 9.62 -12.76
C VAL A 108 13.44 8.84 -12.84
N SER A 109 12.38 9.38 -12.24
CA SER A 109 11.05 8.79 -12.34
C SER A 109 10.32 9.20 -13.61
N VAL A 110 9.71 8.22 -14.27
CA VAL A 110 8.70 8.37 -15.32
C VAL A 110 7.41 7.72 -14.82
N PRO A 111 6.53 8.46 -14.11
CA PRO A 111 5.37 7.90 -13.46
C PRO A 111 4.38 7.27 -14.45
N GLY A 112 3.73 6.23 -14.01
CA GLY A 112 2.70 5.50 -14.75
C GLY A 112 1.60 4.94 -13.86
N PRO A 113 0.71 4.11 -14.42
CA PRO A 113 -0.38 3.49 -13.67
C PRO A 113 0.10 2.74 -12.45
N THR A 114 -0.69 2.78 -11.38
CA THR A 114 -0.37 2.13 -10.11
C THR A 114 -1.64 1.52 -9.52
N ALA A 115 -1.71 0.20 -9.45
CA ALA A 115 -2.94 -0.50 -9.11
C ALA A 115 -3.42 -0.17 -7.68
N PHE A 116 -2.53 -0.15 -6.68
CA PHE A 116 -2.92 0.16 -5.30
C PHE A 116 -3.48 1.57 -5.15
N ALA A 117 -2.85 2.59 -5.75
CA ALA A 117 -3.29 3.98 -5.64
C ALA A 117 -4.65 4.19 -6.34
N THR A 118 -4.82 3.61 -7.53
CA THR A 118 -6.09 3.64 -8.26
C THR A 118 -7.20 2.92 -7.49
N ALA A 119 -6.90 1.76 -6.90
CA ALA A 119 -7.85 1.01 -6.08
C ALA A 119 -8.31 1.79 -4.85
N VAL A 120 -7.40 2.47 -4.14
CA VAL A 120 -7.74 3.34 -3.00
C VAL A 120 -8.71 4.43 -3.45
N ALA A 121 -8.44 5.10 -4.57
CA ALA A 121 -9.31 6.15 -5.11
C ALA A 121 -10.72 5.66 -5.43
N LEU A 122 -10.86 4.40 -5.88
CA LEU A 122 -12.14 3.78 -6.24
C LEU A 122 -12.86 3.13 -5.06
N SER A 123 -12.16 2.86 -3.95
CA SER A 123 -12.67 2.02 -2.86
C SER A 123 -13.90 2.59 -2.14
N GLY A 124 -13.99 3.91 -2.01
CA GLY A 124 -14.97 4.58 -1.14
C GLY A 124 -14.64 4.46 0.36
N LEU A 125 -13.43 4.03 0.71
CA LEU A 125 -12.89 4.01 2.06
C LEU A 125 -11.99 5.23 2.31
N PRO A 126 -11.66 5.56 3.57
CA PRO A 126 -10.79 6.69 3.88
C PRO A 126 -9.44 6.60 3.15
N SER A 127 -9.13 7.58 2.30
CA SER A 127 -7.96 7.57 1.42
C SER A 127 -6.83 8.50 1.87
N GLY A 128 -7.07 9.37 2.84
CA GLY A 128 -6.09 10.37 3.29
C GLY A 128 -4.84 9.77 3.96
N ARG A 129 -4.98 8.59 4.57
CA ARG A 129 -3.87 7.81 5.15
C ARG A 129 -4.18 6.34 4.95
N PHE A 130 -3.27 5.61 4.33
CA PHE A 130 -3.39 4.16 4.10
C PHE A 130 -2.03 3.47 4.22
N THR A 131 -2.05 2.16 4.31
CA THR A 131 -0.87 1.30 4.24
C THR A 131 -0.98 0.41 3.01
N PHE A 132 0.15 0.18 2.35
CA PHE A 132 0.26 -0.79 1.27
C PHE A 132 0.96 -2.03 1.80
N GLU A 133 0.23 -3.11 1.92
CA GLU A 133 0.67 -4.37 2.54
C GLU A 133 1.20 -5.39 1.51
N GLY A 134 1.04 -5.09 0.20
CA GLY A 134 1.47 -6.00 -0.87
C GLY A 134 0.72 -7.32 -0.86
N PHE A 135 1.44 -8.43 -1.09
CA PHE A 135 0.88 -9.78 -1.02
C PHE A 135 1.13 -10.42 0.35
N LEU A 136 0.10 -11.05 0.92
CA LEU A 136 0.31 -11.89 2.08
C LEU A 136 1.18 -13.10 1.74
N SER A 137 2.18 -13.38 2.58
CA SER A 137 3.12 -14.48 2.37
C SER A 137 2.42 -15.82 2.21
N VAL A 138 2.98 -16.69 1.37
CA VAL A 138 2.58 -18.11 1.27
C VAL A 138 3.14 -18.94 2.44
N ASN A 139 4.25 -18.51 3.03
CA ASN A 139 4.81 -19.12 4.23
C ASN A 139 3.87 -18.90 5.41
N LYS A 140 3.52 -19.97 6.11
CA LYS A 140 2.52 -19.95 7.18
C LYS A 140 2.92 -19.03 8.35
N GLN A 141 4.17 -19.05 8.76
CA GLN A 141 4.67 -18.27 9.87
C GLN A 141 4.72 -16.78 9.53
N SER A 142 5.37 -16.40 8.44
CA SER A 142 5.46 -15.00 7.99
C SER A 142 4.07 -14.41 7.70
N ARG A 143 3.13 -15.23 7.21
CA ARG A 143 1.74 -14.82 7.01
C ARG A 143 1.03 -14.52 8.33
N ALA A 144 1.22 -15.37 9.35
CA ALA A 144 0.63 -15.17 10.66
C ALA A 144 1.20 -13.92 11.35
N GLU A 145 2.51 -13.73 11.29
CA GLU A 145 3.21 -12.54 11.81
C GLU A 145 2.72 -11.25 11.14
N HIS A 146 2.55 -11.27 9.81
CA HIS A 146 2.02 -10.11 9.08
C HIS A 146 0.58 -9.81 9.49
N LEU A 147 -0.30 -10.81 9.56
CA LEU A 147 -1.69 -10.64 9.99
C LEU A 147 -1.78 -10.09 11.43
N ASP A 148 -0.95 -10.59 12.34
CA ASP A 148 -0.94 -10.09 13.73
C ASP A 148 -0.48 -8.62 13.80
N SER A 149 0.50 -8.23 12.97
CA SER A 149 1.01 -6.85 12.93
C SER A 149 0.00 -5.81 12.47
N ILE A 150 -0.99 -6.20 11.66
CA ILE A 150 -2.01 -5.30 11.11
C ILE A 150 -3.35 -5.34 11.84
N LYS A 151 -3.49 -6.19 12.86
CA LYS A 151 -4.73 -6.42 13.61
C LYS A 151 -5.39 -5.12 14.10
N ASP A 152 -4.57 -4.22 14.65
CA ASP A 152 -5.02 -2.95 15.22
C ASP A 152 -4.74 -1.73 14.30
N GLU A 153 -4.39 -1.98 13.02
CA GLU A 153 -4.13 -0.90 12.07
C GLU A 153 -5.40 -0.07 11.85
N LYS A 154 -5.28 1.23 12.08
CA LYS A 154 -6.38 2.22 12.00
C LYS A 154 -6.54 2.85 10.63
N ARG A 155 -5.50 2.77 9.80
CA ARG A 155 -5.52 3.29 8.44
C ARG A 155 -6.16 2.28 7.49
N THR A 156 -6.64 2.73 6.36
CA THR A 156 -7.04 1.85 5.25
C THR A 156 -5.84 1.01 4.81
N MET A 157 -6.04 -0.28 4.60
CA MET A 157 -5.00 -1.24 4.19
C MET A 157 -5.25 -1.69 2.76
N VAL A 158 -4.19 -1.85 1.98
CA VAL A 158 -4.28 -2.27 0.57
C VAL A 158 -3.44 -3.51 0.35
N PHE A 159 -4.05 -4.56 -0.21
CA PHE A 159 -3.39 -5.82 -0.56
C PHE A 159 -3.55 -6.11 -2.04
N TYR A 160 -2.54 -6.74 -2.62
CA TYR A 160 -2.66 -7.45 -3.89
C TYR A 160 -3.01 -8.91 -3.65
N GLU A 161 -3.81 -9.51 -4.53
CA GLU A 161 -4.09 -10.92 -4.41
C GLU A 161 -4.34 -11.62 -5.75
N ALA A 162 -3.82 -12.84 -5.84
CA ALA A 162 -4.03 -13.72 -6.97
C ALA A 162 -5.36 -14.48 -6.84
N PRO A 163 -6.03 -14.84 -7.96
CA PRO A 163 -7.35 -15.45 -7.92
C PRO A 163 -7.39 -16.75 -7.10
N HIS A 164 -6.38 -17.59 -7.24
CA HIS A 164 -6.33 -18.89 -6.56
C HIS A 164 -6.08 -18.80 -5.04
N LYS A 165 -5.72 -17.61 -4.52
CA LYS A 165 -5.49 -17.37 -3.10
C LYS A 165 -6.60 -16.52 -2.46
N LEU A 166 -7.43 -15.83 -3.26
CA LEU A 166 -8.38 -14.82 -2.79
C LEU A 166 -9.26 -15.32 -1.63
N LEU A 167 -9.93 -16.48 -1.78
CA LEU A 167 -10.82 -16.99 -0.74
C LEU A 167 -10.09 -17.26 0.58
N ARG A 168 -8.91 -17.86 0.51
CA ARG A 168 -8.10 -18.12 1.69
C ARG A 168 -7.71 -16.79 2.37
N THR A 169 -7.29 -15.82 1.59
CA THR A 169 -6.90 -14.50 2.10
C THR A 169 -8.07 -13.76 2.74
N LEU A 170 -9.25 -13.79 2.14
CA LEU A 170 -10.46 -13.22 2.74
C LEU A 170 -10.80 -13.88 4.08
N LYS A 171 -10.73 -15.21 4.18
CA LYS A 171 -10.96 -15.95 5.42
C LYS A 171 -9.94 -15.60 6.52
N ASP A 172 -8.68 -15.53 6.17
CA ASP A 172 -7.61 -15.16 7.12
C ASP A 172 -7.76 -13.71 7.62
N LEU A 173 -8.08 -12.78 6.71
CA LEU A 173 -8.34 -11.37 7.05
C LEU A 173 -9.59 -11.23 7.92
N TYR A 174 -10.68 -11.94 7.61
CA TYR A 174 -11.88 -11.93 8.43
C TYR A 174 -11.63 -12.48 9.85
N ALA A 175 -10.88 -13.57 9.95
CA ALA A 175 -10.53 -14.16 11.25
C ALA A 175 -9.65 -13.21 12.10
N CYS A 176 -8.74 -12.48 11.48
CA CYS A 176 -7.83 -11.57 12.16
C CYS A 176 -8.47 -10.20 12.48
N LEU A 177 -9.14 -9.59 11.50
CA LEU A 177 -9.61 -8.21 11.56
C LEU A 177 -11.07 -8.07 12.00
N GLY A 178 -11.86 -9.18 12.01
CA GLY A 178 -13.30 -9.13 12.16
C GLY A 178 -14.03 -8.67 10.90
N ASP A 179 -15.31 -8.34 11.01
CA ASP A 179 -16.15 -7.97 9.86
C ASP A 179 -16.01 -6.49 9.48
N ARG A 180 -14.84 -6.14 8.90
CA ARG A 180 -14.57 -4.79 8.39
C ARG A 180 -15.14 -4.60 6.99
N ARG A 181 -15.39 -3.33 6.62
CA ARG A 181 -15.71 -2.98 5.23
C ARG A 181 -14.52 -3.26 4.32
N ILE A 182 -14.80 -3.76 3.13
CA ILE A 182 -13.82 -4.05 2.09
C ILE A 182 -14.33 -3.59 0.73
N ALA A 183 -13.46 -3.02 -0.08
CA ALA A 183 -13.64 -2.91 -1.51
C ALA A 183 -12.74 -3.94 -2.21
N ILE A 184 -13.35 -4.76 -3.05
CA ILE A 184 -12.65 -5.76 -3.86
C ILE A 184 -12.66 -5.24 -5.30
N ILE A 185 -11.50 -4.84 -5.78
CA ILE A 185 -11.29 -4.33 -7.14
C ILE A 185 -10.75 -5.47 -7.98
N LYS A 186 -11.48 -5.84 -9.02
CA LYS A 186 -11.14 -6.92 -9.92
C LYS A 186 -10.82 -6.37 -11.30
N GLU A 187 -9.75 -6.88 -11.96
CA GLU A 187 -9.40 -6.58 -13.34
C GLU A 187 -9.32 -5.07 -13.63
N LEU A 188 -8.68 -4.33 -12.74
CA LEU A 188 -8.54 -2.87 -12.80
C LEU A 188 -8.00 -2.42 -14.18
N THR A 189 -8.61 -1.40 -14.75
CA THR A 189 -8.39 -0.84 -16.10
C THR A 189 -8.74 -1.74 -17.29
N LYS A 190 -9.08 -3.01 -17.05
CA LYS A 190 -9.43 -3.98 -18.10
C LYS A 190 -10.93 -3.94 -18.46
N ILE A 191 -11.32 -4.61 -19.54
CA ILE A 191 -12.72 -4.64 -20.03
C ILE A 191 -13.71 -5.16 -18.97
N HIS A 192 -13.24 -6.04 -18.07
CA HIS A 192 -14.05 -6.64 -17.01
C HIS A 192 -13.75 -6.04 -15.62
N GLU A 193 -13.34 -4.77 -15.59
CA GLU A 193 -13.16 -4.05 -14.34
C GLU A 193 -14.45 -4.07 -13.51
N ASN A 194 -14.31 -4.43 -12.24
CA ASN A 194 -15.43 -4.42 -11.31
C ASN A 194 -14.97 -3.99 -9.92
N VAL A 195 -15.76 -3.16 -9.26
CA VAL A 195 -15.53 -2.71 -7.89
C VAL A 195 -16.69 -3.16 -7.02
N GLU A 196 -16.44 -4.13 -6.18
CA GLU A 196 -17.40 -4.63 -5.19
C GLU A 196 -17.11 -4.03 -3.81
N ARG A 197 -18.08 -3.34 -3.23
CA ARG A 197 -18.01 -2.79 -1.88
C ARG A 197 -18.92 -3.58 -0.96
N THR A 198 -18.33 -4.21 0.06
CA THR A 198 -19.03 -5.17 0.93
C THR A 198 -18.34 -5.23 2.32
N THR A 199 -18.55 -6.32 3.05
CA THR A 199 -17.81 -6.64 4.28
C THR A 199 -17.02 -7.94 4.12
N LEU A 200 -16.01 -8.14 4.95
CA LEU A 200 -15.15 -9.34 4.89
C LEU A 200 -15.98 -10.63 5.03
N LYS A 201 -16.98 -10.64 5.91
CA LYS A 201 -17.88 -11.78 6.09
C LYS A 201 -18.65 -12.11 4.81
N LYS A 202 -19.34 -11.10 4.24
CA LYS A 202 -20.13 -11.28 2.99
C LYS A 202 -19.24 -11.65 1.83
N ALA A 203 -18.02 -11.11 1.74
CA ALA A 203 -17.06 -11.49 0.74
C ALA A 203 -16.67 -12.97 0.84
N CYS A 204 -16.37 -13.48 2.06
CA CYS A 204 -16.09 -14.91 2.25
C CYS A 204 -17.26 -15.79 1.77
N GLU A 205 -18.49 -15.47 2.17
CA GLU A 205 -19.70 -16.22 1.79
C GLU A 205 -19.88 -16.25 0.26
N LYS A 206 -19.68 -15.12 -0.41
CA LYS A 206 -19.84 -15.01 -1.87
C LYS A 206 -18.76 -15.79 -2.61
N TYR A 207 -17.48 -15.57 -2.29
CA TYR A 207 -16.36 -16.14 -3.04
C TYR A 207 -16.14 -17.63 -2.76
N GLU A 208 -16.83 -18.21 -1.79
CA GLU A 208 -16.87 -19.66 -1.56
C GLU A 208 -17.70 -20.39 -2.62
N ASN A 209 -18.65 -19.70 -3.26
CA ASN A 209 -19.65 -20.29 -4.14
C ASN A 209 -19.52 -19.91 -5.61
N ILE A 210 -18.48 -19.15 -5.99
CA ILE A 210 -18.28 -18.70 -7.39
C ILE A 210 -16.88 -18.99 -7.88
N PRO A 211 -16.69 -19.22 -9.20
CA PRO A 211 -15.38 -19.33 -9.81
C PRO A 211 -14.59 -18.00 -9.68
N ILE A 212 -13.38 -18.06 -9.15
CA ILE A 212 -12.53 -16.88 -8.95
C ILE A 212 -11.53 -16.82 -10.12
N LYS A 213 -11.58 -15.72 -10.90
CA LYS A 213 -10.67 -15.45 -12.02
C LYS A 213 -10.31 -13.97 -12.05
N GLY A 214 -9.15 -13.66 -12.62
CA GLY A 214 -8.65 -12.29 -12.76
C GLY A 214 -7.70 -11.88 -11.64
N GLU A 215 -7.28 -10.63 -11.62
CA GLU A 215 -6.38 -10.03 -10.64
C GLU A 215 -7.18 -9.16 -9.68
N PHE A 216 -6.76 -9.12 -8.43
CA PHE A 216 -7.50 -8.45 -7.37
C PHE A 216 -6.63 -7.47 -6.59
N VAL A 217 -7.22 -6.32 -6.28
CA VAL A 217 -6.74 -5.42 -5.24
C VAL A 217 -7.80 -5.35 -4.15
N LEU A 218 -7.41 -5.61 -2.91
CA LEU A 218 -8.27 -5.56 -1.74
C LEU A 218 -7.98 -4.29 -0.97
N VAL A 219 -8.98 -3.46 -0.76
CA VAL A 219 -8.87 -2.25 0.07
C VAL A 219 -9.76 -2.44 1.28
N ILE A 220 -9.18 -2.45 2.47
CA ILE A 220 -9.85 -2.82 3.72
C ILE A 220 -9.84 -1.65 4.68
N GLU A 221 -10.97 -1.40 5.31
CA GLU A 221 -11.10 -0.38 6.35
C GLU A 221 -10.20 -0.70 7.54
N GLY A 222 -9.57 0.33 8.11
CA GLY A 222 -8.79 0.22 9.34
C GLY A 222 -9.64 -0.15 10.55
N ALA A 223 -9.00 -0.42 11.68
CA ALA A 223 -9.69 -0.65 12.94
C ALA A 223 -10.59 0.54 13.28
N PRO A 224 -11.81 0.30 13.78
CA PRO A 224 -12.68 1.38 14.21
C PRO A 224 -11.95 2.19 15.28
N GLN A 225 -11.92 3.50 15.10
CA GLN A 225 -11.51 4.37 16.18
C GLN A 225 -12.53 4.19 17.29
N ALA A 226 -12.06 3.93 18.52
CA ALA A 226 -12.94 4.01 19.67
C ALA A 226 -13.69 5.35 19.57
N ALA A 227 -15.02 5.28 19.60
CA ALA A 227 -15.81 6.51 19.63
C ALA A 227 -15.25 7.35 20.79
N PRO A 228 -15.01 8.68 20.56
CA PRO A 228 -14.55 9.51 21.65
C PRO A 228 -15.51 9.29 22.81
N GLU A 229 -14.97 8.87 23.96
CA GLU A 229 -15.79 8.75 25.17
C GLU A 229 -16.40 10.12 25.42
N ILE A 230 -17.72 10.23 25.28
CA ILE A 230 -18.44 11.46 25.60
C ILE A 230 -18.52 11.48 27.13
N TYR A 231 -17.64 12.27 27.71
CA TYR A 231 -17.66 12.45 29.15
C TYR A 231 -18.72 13.45 29.58
N THR A 232 -19.53 13.08 30.56
CA THR A 232 -20.37 14.02 31.29
C THR A 232 -19.56 14.69 32.40
N VAL A 233 -20.05 15.76 32.99
CA VAL A 233 -19.41 16.43 34.13
C VAL A 233 -19.23 15.44 35.28
N GLU A 234 -20.25 14.60 35.56
CA GLU A 234 -20.24 13.58 36.62
C GLU A 234 -19.13 12.54 36.38
N SER A 235 -18.99 12.07 35.13
CA SER A 235 -17.94 11.08 34.78
C SER A 235 -16.52 11.69 34.88
N ALA A 236 -16.37 12.97 34.54
CA ALA A 236 -15.14 13.71 34.70
C ALA A 236 -14.77 13.93 36.17
N VAL A 237 -15.74 14.22 37.02
CA VAL A 237 -15.59 14.33 38.48
C VAL A 237 -15.19 12.98 39.08
N ALA A 238 -15.85 11.88 38.66
CA ALA A 238 -15.47 10.53 39.11
C ALA A 238 -14.01 10.16 38.75
N LYS A 239 -13.51 10.58 37.57
CA LYS A 239 -12.10 10.43 37.20
C LYS A 239 -11.21 11.31 38.08
N ALA A 240 -11.59 12.53 38.38
CA ALA A 240 -10.82 13.43 39.25
C ALA A 240 -10.74 12.88 40.69
N ARG A 241 -11.79 12.27 41.22
CA ARG A 241 -11.78 11.59 42.53
C ARG A 241 -10.74 10.48 42.59
N LYS A 242 -10.63 9.65 41.55
CA LYS A 242 -9.57 8.62 41.50
C LYS A 242 -8.14 9.22 41.61
N PHE A 243 -7.93 10.43 41.09
CA PHE A 243 -6.65 11.12 41.25
C PHE A 243 -6.45 11.68 42.67
N THR A 244 -7.50 12.19 43.31
CA THR A 244 -7.42 12.65 44.70
C THR A 244 -7.24 11.49 45.68
N ASP A 245 -7.89 10.35 45.44
CA ASP A 245 -7.67 9.13 46.23
C ASP A 245 -6.24 8.60 46.09
N GLY A 246 -5.59 8.86 44.95
CA GLY A 246 -4.17 8.59 44.70
C GLY A 246 -3.20 9.64 45.28
N GLY A 247 -3.67 10.62 46.10
CA GLY A 247 -2.86 11.60 46.77
C GLY A 247 -2.62 12.93 46.03
N MET A 248 -3.30 13.14 44.88
CA MET A 248 -3.19 14.43 44.17
C MET A 248 -4.05 15.51 44.84
N SER A 249 -3.59 16.76 44.75
CA SER A 249 -4.41 17.91 45.16
C SER A 249 -5.67 18.04 44.32
N LYS A 250 -6.80 18.52 44.91
CA LYS A 250 -8.07 18.75 44.18
C LYS A 250 -7.86 19.58 42.89
N ASN A 251 -6.95 20.54 42.94
CA ASN A 251 -6.64 21.42 41.80
C ASN A 251 -5.94 20.66 40.65
N GLU A 252 -4.97 19.82 40.96
CA GLU A 252 -4.25 19.00 39.99
C GLU A 252 -5.13 17.87 39.42
N ALA A 253 -5.90 17.25 40.30
CA ALA A 253 -6.90 16.23 39.92
C ALA A 253 -7.91 16.77 38.90
N ALA A 254 -8.48 17.95 39.17
CA ALA A 254 -9.38 18.62 38.22
C ALA A 254 -8.70 19.00 36.91
N LYS A 255 -7.43 19.44 36.94
CA LYS A 255 -6.65 19.76 35.74
C LYS A 255 -6.39 18.50 34.88
N ASN A 256 -6.04 17.39 35.50
CA ASN A 256 -5.78 16.15 34.80
C ASN A 256 -7.04 15.52 34.23
N ALA A 257 -8.13 15.55 35.00
CA ALA A 257 -9.43 15.08 34.52
C ALA A 257 -9.95 15.94 33.34
N ALA A 258 -9.80 17.25 33.40
CA ALA A 258 -10.14 18.16 32.30
C ALA A 258 -9.36 17.84 31.00
N LYS A 259 -8.08 17.54 31.13
CA LYS A 259 -7.21 17.13 30.00
C LYS A 259 -7.69 15.83 29.35
N LEU A 260 -8.13 14.87 30.14
CA LEU A 260 -8.57 13.55 29.68
C LEU A 260 -9.98 13.56 29.10
N THR A 261 -10.87 14.41 29.64
CA THR A 261 -12.31 14.35 29.33
C THR A 261 -12.78 15.48 28.42
N GLY A 262 -11.97 16.54 28.24
CA GLY A 262 -12.38 17.75 27.52
C GLY A 262 -13.39 18.64 28.29
N ILE A 263 -13.81 18.24 29.48
CA ILE A 263 -14.71 19.02 30.35
C ILE A 263 -13.91 20.18 30.99
N LYS A 264 -14.55 21.35 31.15
CA LYS A 264 -13.89 22.52 31.73
C LYS A 264 -13.43 22.21 33.16
N LYS A 265 -12.17 22.57 33.45
CA LYS A 265 -11.58 22.41 34.79
C LYS A 265 -12.41 23.07 35.88
N SER A 266 -12.99 24.25 35.61
CA SER A 266 -13.85 24.99 36.55
C SER A 266 -15.02 24.18 37.05
N ASP A 267 -15.67 23.44 36.13
CA ASP A 267 -16.89 22.71 36.42
C ASP A 267 -16.57 21.46 37.27
N ILE A 268 -15.46 20.77 36.94
CA ILE A 268 -14.94 19.63 37.70
C ILE A 268 -14.50 20.08 39.10
N TYR A 269 -13.75 21.18 39.19
CA TYR A 269 -13.18 21.67 40.45
C TYR A 269 -14.27 22.14 41.41
N LYS A 270 -15.31 22.83 40.89
CA LYS A 270 -16.45 23.29 41.68
C LYS A 270 -17.10 22.14 42.43
N ILE A 271 -17.44 21.05 41.73
CA ILE A 271 -18.10 19.90 42.35
C ILE A 271 -17.17 19.18 43.34
N LEU A 272 -15.85 19.05 43.05
CA LEU A 272 -14.87 18.49 43.95
C LEU A 272 -14.65 19.29 45.26
N THR A 273 -15.03 20.57 45.28
CA THR A 273 -14.87 21.43 46.44
C THR A 273 -16.15 21.66 47.24
N GLU A 274 -17.31 21.47 46.58
CA GLU A 274 -18.64 21.56 47.28
C GLU A 274 -18.98 20.31 48.13
N GLU A 275 -18.16 19.28 48.02
CA GLU A 275 -18.15 18.06 48.86
C GLU A 275 -17.00 18.13 49.90
#